data_021381832ea3bf9f3450e9f463edcb01
#
_entry.id   021381832ea3bf9f3450e9f463edcb01
#
_cell.length_a   1.000
_cell.length_b   1.000
_cell.length_c   1.000
_cell.angle_alpha   90.00
_cell.angle_beta   90.00
_cell.angle_gamma   90.00
#
_symmetry.space_group_name_H-M   'P 1'
#
loop_
_entity.id
_entity.type
_entity.pdbx_description
1 polymer ?
#
loop_
_entity_poly.entity_id
_entity_poly.type
_entity_poly.pdbx_seq_one_letter_code
_entity_poly.pdbx_strand_id
1 'polypeptide(L)'
;MSEKSCEISLRLNGRERRFRVEERETLLRVLRERAGLTGAKKGCDLGECGACTVILNGRAVNSCCVFAVQADGGTVETIEGLGTPDKPHPLQRAFIDAGAIQCGFCTPGMILAAKALLDREPHPSR
;
A
#
# COMPACT_ATOMS: atom_id res chain seq x y z
N MET A 1 -0.17 18.26 -25.94
CA MET A 1 -1.18 17.22 -25.73
C MET A 1 -1.79 17.39 -24.36
N SER A 2 -3.07 17.59 -24.33
CA SER A 2 -3.73 17.67 -23.06
C SER A 2 -3.85 16.27 -22.48
N GLU A 3 -3.18 16.02 -21.39
CA GLU A 3 -3.39 14.79 -20.69
C GLU A 3 -4.74 14.83 -20.00
N LYS A 4 -5.47 13.74 -20.13
CA LYS A 4 -6.74 13.64 -19.45
C LYS A 4 -6.49 13.43 -17.99
N SER A 5 -6.91 14.38 -17.18
CA SER A 5 -6.88 14.25 -15.73
C SER A 5 -8.31 14.07 -15.23
N CYS A 6 -8.43 13.38 -14.12
CA CYS A 6 -9.71 13.20 -13.46
C CYS A 6 -9.53 13.27 -11.96
N GLU A 7 -10.62 13.53 -11.26
CA GLU A 7 -10.62 13.51 -9.80
C GLU A 7 -11.05 12.13 -9.35
N ILE A 8 -10.28 11.54 -8.47
CA ILE A 8 -10.63 10.28 -7.81
C ILE A 8 -10.85 10.53 -6.33
N SER A 9 -11.71 9.71 -5.75
CA SER A 9 -11.97 9.72 -4.32
C SER A 9 -11.76 8.32 -3.79
N LEU A 10 -10.99 8.19 -2.73
CA LEU A 10 -10.77 6.89 -2.10
C LEU A 10 -10.66 7.05 -0.58
N ARG A 11 -10.88 5.96 0.11
CA ARG A 11 -10.71 5.93 1.55
C ARG A 11 -9.30 5.44 1.85
N LEU A 12 -8.45 6.36 2.25
CA LEU A 12 -7.02 6.09 2.46
C LEU A 12 -6.72 6.07 3.95
N ASN A 13 -6.37 4.89 4.45
CA ASN A 13 -6.08 4.69 5.87
C ASN A 13 -7.19 5.22 6.78
N GLY A 14 -8.43 4.94 6.40
CA GLY A 14 -9.61 5.31 7.17
C GLY A 14 -10.14 6.72 6.94
N ARG A 15 -9.52 7.49 6.05
CA ARG A 15 -9.96 8.86 5.74
C ARG A 15 -10.29 9.00 4.26
N GLU A 16 -11.38 9.68 3.97
CA GLU A 16 -11.70 10.00 2.58
C GLU A 16 -10.73 11.05 2.06
N ARG A 17 -10.08 10.75 0.95
CA ARG A 17 -9.13 11.64 0.30
C ARG A 17 -9.49 11.76 -1.18
N ARG A 18 -9.30 12.94 -1.72
CA ARG A 18 -9.53 13.21 -3.14
C ARG A 18 -8.24 13.66 -3.78
N PHE A 19 -7.98 13.14 -4.97
CA PHE A 19 -6.78 13.47 -5.73
C PHE A 19 -7.14 13.73 -7.18
N ARG A 20 -6.50 14.74 -7.76
CA ARG A 20 -6.56 14.93 -9.19
C ARG A 20 -5.40 14.18 -9.80
N VAL A 21 -5.70 13.20 -10.64
CA VAL A 21 -4.70 12.29 -11.18
C VAL A 21 -4.74 12.28 -12.69
N GLU A 22 -3.63 11.92 -13.30
CA GLU A 22 -3.58 11.68 -14.73
C GLU A 22 -4.08 10.28 -15.03
N GLU A 23 -4.62 10.07 -16.22
CA GLU A 23 -5.25 8.81 -16.61
C GLU A 23 -4.32 7.61 -16.44
N ARG A 24 -3.02 7.77 -16.71
CA ARG A 24 -2.02 6.69 -16.63
C ARG A 24 -1.19 6.69 -15.37
N GLU A 25 -1.55 7.53 -14.42
CA GLU A 25 -0.81 7.60 -13.17
C GLU A 25 -1.05 6.34 -12.35
N THR A 26 0.02 5.74 -11.80
CA THR A 26 -0.11 4.55 -10.95
C THR A 26 -0.55 4.93 -9.56
N LEU A 27 -1.18 3.97 -8.89
CA LEU A 27 -1.55 4.15 -7.48
C LEU A 27 -0.31 4.42 -6.63
N LEU A 28 0.79 3.73 -6.89
CA LEU A 28 2.05 3.96 -6.16
C LEU A 28 2.48 5.42 -6.26
N ARG A 29 2.44 5.99 -7.46
CA ARG A 29 2.86 7.38 -7.65
C ARG A 29 1.96 8.35 -6.88
N VAL A 30 0.65 8.13 -6.91
CA VAL A 30 -0.30 8.96 -6.16
C VAL A 30 0.00 8.89 -4.66
N LEU A 31 0.22 7.70 -4.14
CA LEU A 31 0.51 7.52 -2.72
C LEU A 31 1.79 8.24 -2.31
N ARG A 32 2.86 8.11 -3.09
CA ARG A 32 4.15 8.69 -2.74
C ARG A 32 4.23 10.19 -3.01
N GLU A 33 3.73 10.64 -4.15
CA GLU A 33 3.94 12.02 -4.60
C GLU A 33 2.78 12.96 -4.26
N ARG A 34 1.55 12.46 -4.23
CA ARG A 34 0.39 13.32 -3.95
C ARG A 34 -0.10 13.20 -2.53
N ALA A 35 -0.06 12.00 -1.95
CA ALA A 35 -0.48 11.80 -0.56
C ALA A 35 0.68 11.91 0.43
N GLY A 36 1.92 11.89 -0.04
CA GLY A 36 3.09 11.97 0.83
C GLY A 36 3.37 10.70 1.63
N LEU A 37 2.77 9.58 1.26
CA LEU A 37 2.93 8.31 1.96
C LEU A 37 4.01 7.49 1.27
N THR A 38 5.21 7.48 1.83
CA THR A 38 6.39 6.92 1.18
C THR A 38 6.76 5.50 1.62
N GLY A 39 5.92 4.87 2.45
CA GLY A 39 6.17 3.51 2.92
C GLY A 39 6.18 2.48 1.79
N ALA A 40 5.24 2.56 0.85
CA ALA A 40 5.27 1.74 -0.35
C ALA A 40 6.40 2.24 -1.26
N LYS A 41 7.20 1.31 -1.77
CA LYS A 41 8.45 1.64 -2.47
C LYS A 41 8.40 1.21 -3.94
N LYS A 42 9.08 1.97 -4.78
CA LYS A 42 9.28 1.60 -6.17
C LYS A 42 10.59 0.81 -6.27
N GLY A 43 10.49 -0.51 -6.30
CA GLY A 43 11.63 -1.39 -6.49
C GLY A 43 11.80 -1.75 -7.97
N CYS A 44 11.02 -2.72 -8.44
CA CYS A 44 11.10 -3.19 -9.83
C CYS A 44 10.17 -2.44 -10.79
N ASP A 45 9.08 -1.87 -10.31
CA ASP A 45 8.02 -1.24 -11.10
C ASP A 45 7.39 -2.19 -12.14
N LEU A 46 7.52 -3.48 -11.92
CA LEU A 46 7.05 -4.54 -12.83
C LEU A 46 6.12 -5.54 -12.15
N GLY A 47 5.78 -5.30 -10.88
CA GLY A 47 4.91 -6.19 -10.12
C GLY A 47 5.61 -7.41 -9.54
N GLU A 48 6.93 -7.43 -9.49
CA GLU A 48 7.69 -8.61 -9.04
C GLU A 48 8.24 -8.50 -7.62
N CYS A 49 8.78 -7.34 -7.23
CA CYS A 49 9.49 -7.23 -5.96
C CYS A 49 8.57 -7.13 -4.74
N GLY A 50 7.34 -6.67 -4.92
CA GLY A 50 6.38 -6.52 -3.82
C GLY A 50 6.63 -5.35 -2.88
N ALA A 51 7.68 -4.55 -3.09
CA ALA A 51 7.99 -3.42 -2.22
C ALA A 51 6.92 -2.33 -2.29
N CYS A 52 6.09 -2.33 -3.33
CA CYS A 52 4.98 -1.40 -3.52
C CYS A 52 3.64 -1.93 -3.01
N THR A 53 3.61 -3.07 -2.35
CA THR A 53 2.37 -3.72 -1.91
C THR A 53 1.57 -2.81 -0.99
N VAL A 54 0.29 -2.66 -1.31
CA VAL A 54 -0.72 -2.01 -0.46
C VAL A 54 -1.95 -2.91 -0.43
N ILE A 55 -2.90 -2.60 0.45
CA ILE A 55 -4.16 -3.34 0.51
C ILE A 55 -5.22 -2.49 -0.17
N LEU A 56 -5.78 -3.00 -1.26
CA LEU A 56 -6.84 -2.35 -2.00
C LEU A 56 -8.10 -3.21 -1.90
N ASN A 57 -9.14 -2.66 -1.29
CA ASN A 57 -10.41 -3.35 -1.09
C ASN A 57 -10.22 -4.71 -0.41
N GLY A 58 -9.33 -4.77 0.57
CA GLY A 58 -9.06 -5.97 1.35
C GLY A 58 -8.07 -6.96 0.73
N ARG A 59 -7.50 -6.64 -0.42
CA ARG A 59 -6.55 -7.52 -1.11
C ARG A 59 -5.19 -6.87 -1.26
N ALA A 60 -4.13 -7.64 -1.07
CA ALA A 60 -2.77 -7.18 -1.34
C ALA A 60 -2.57 -7.04 -2.84
N VAL A 61 -2.13 -5.88 -3.28
CA VAL A 61 -1.87 -5.59 -4.69
C VAL A 61 -0.54 -4.86 -4.83
N ASN A 62 0.08 -5.02 -5.99
CA ASN A 62 1.27 -4.23 -6.35
C ASN A 62 0.81 -2.88 -6.87
N SER A 63 0.97 -1.83 -6.07
CA SER A 63 0.47 -0.50 -6.43
C SER A 63 1.15 0.07 -7.68
N CYS A 64 2.33 -0.42 -8.04
CA CYS A 64 3.00 -0.02 -9.28
C CYS A 64 2.29 -0.55 -10.53
N CYS A 65 1.42 -1.55 -10.39
CA CYS A 65 0.68 -2.18 -11.48
C CYS A 65 -0.80 -1.82 -11.49
N VAL A 66 -1.23 -0.93 -10.59
CA VAL A 66 -2.62 -0.46 -10.52
C VAL A 66 -2.66 1.00 -10.96
N PHE A 67 -3.51 1.33 -11.90
CA PHE A 67 -3.75 2.74 -12.22
C PHE A 67 -4.56 3.36 -11.10
N ALA A 68 -4.24 4.63 -10.79
CA ALA A 68 -4.95 5.33 -9.71
C ALA A 68 -6.45 5.39 -9.96
N VAL A 69 -6.86 5.55 -11.22
CA VAL A 69 -8.28 5.59 -11.58
C VAL A 69 -9.01 4.28 -11.27
N GLN A 70 -8.30 3.15 -11.23
CA GLN A 70 -8.89 1.86 -10.86
C GLN A 70 -9.20 1.78 -9.37
N ALA A 71 -8.54 2.60 -8.55
CA ALA A 71 -8.77 2.64 -7.11
C ALA A 71 -9.89 3.60 -6.71
N ASP A 72 -10.42 4.38 -7.66
CA ASP A 72 -11.48 5.34 -7.38
C ASP A 72 -12.68 4.65 -6.74
N GLY A 73 -13.18 5.22 -5.67
CA GLY A 73 -14.29 4.66 -4.89
C GLY A 73 -13.87 3.54 -3.96
N GLY A 74 -12.60 3.15 -3.96
CA GLY A 74 -12.12 2.03 -3.16
C GLY A 74 -11.54 2.42 -1.82
N THR A 75 -11.11 1.40 -1.09
CA THR A 75 -10.44 1.53 0.21
C THR A 75 -9.00 1.08 0.07
N VAL A 76 -8.07 1.93 0.46
CA VAL A 76 -6.63 1.67 0.39
C VAL A 76 -6.02 1.72 1.78
N GLU A 77 -5.24 0.71 2.12
CA GLU A 77 -4.47 0.69 3.36
C GLU A 77 -2.98 0.63 3.00
N THR A 78 -2.21 1.53 3.59
CA THR A 78 -0.76 1.54 3.47
C THR A 78 -0.13 1.27 4.83
N ILE A 79 1.19 1.09 4.85
CA ILE A 79 1.89 0.82 6.11
C ILE A 79 1.72 1.98 7.10
N GLU A 80 1.58 3.20 6.62
CA GLU A 80 1.40 4.37 7.48
C GLU A 80 0.11 4.31 8.29
N GLY A 81 -0.89 3.58 7.83
CA GLY A 81 -2.16 3.44 8.53
C GLY A 81 -2.23 2.22 9.45
N LEU A 82 -1.19 1.41 9.50
CA LEU A 82 -1.25 0.13 10.20
C LEU A 82 -1.00 0.26 11.70
N GLY A 83 -0.11 1.14 12.09
CA GLY A 83 0.23 1.37 13.48
C GLY A 83 1.11 2.59 13.63
N THR A 84 1.45 2.93 14.87
CA THR A 84 2.34 4.06 15.15
C THR A 84 3.60 3.56 15.86
N PRO A 85 4.67 4.37 15.95
CA PRO A 85 5.85 3.98 16.73
C PRO A 85 5.53 3.64 18.19
N ASP A 86 4.55 4.32 18.78
CA ASP A 86 4.14 4.06 20.16
C ASP A 86 3.25 2.82 20.29
N LYS A 87 2.46 2.52 19.27
CA LYS A 87 1.55 1.36 19.26
C LYS A 87 1.65 0.64 17.92
N PRO A 88 2.74 -0.11 17.70
CA PRO A 88 2.88 -0.83 16.45
C PRO A 88 1.84 -1.94 16.33
N HIS A 89 1.41 -2.22 15.11
CA HIS A 89 0.56 -3.37 14.84
C HIS A 89 1.31 -4.66 15.23
N PRO A 90 0.61 -5.71 15.69
CA PRO A 90 1.26 -6.97 16.05
C PRO A 90 2.18 -7.55 14.99
N LEU A 91 1.85 -7.38 13.70
CA LEU A 91 2.72 -7.83 12.61
C LEU A 91 4.01 -7.03 12.55
N GLN A 92 3.96 -5.72 12.77
CA GLN A 92 5.16 -4.89 12.82
C GLN A 92 6.06 -5.34 13.96
N ARG A 93 5.45 -5.59 15.12
CA ARG A 93 6.17 -6.09 16.30
C ARG A 93 6.81 -7.45 16.03
N ALA A 94 6.07 -8.35 15.37
CA ALA A 94 6.56 -9.68 15.06
C ALA A 94 7.76 -9.63 14.12
N PHE A 95 7.75 -8.74 13.13
CA PHE A 95 8.88 -8.56 12.21
C PHE A 95 10.12 -8.07 12.95
N ILE A 96 9.94 -7.14 13.88
CA ILE A 96 11.04 -6.62 14.71
C ILE A 96 11.59 -7.73 15.59
N ASP A 97 10.72 -8.41 16.34
CA ASP A 97 11.11 -9.42 17.33
C ASP A 97 11.78 -10.64 16.67
N ALA A 98 11.35 -10.99 15.46
CA ALA A 98 11.93 -12.12 14.71
C ALA A 98 13.22 -11.76 13.96
N GLY A 99 13.62 -10.48 13.97
CA GLY A 99 14.81 -10.04 13.22
C GLY A 99 14.63 -10.13 11.71
N ALA A 100 13.39 -10.00 11.22
CA ALA A 100 13.07 -10.15 9.81
C ALA A 100 13.38 -8.90 8.99
N ILE A 101 13.94 -7.87 9.60
CA ILE A 101 14.22 -6.60 8.94
C ILE A 101 15.72 -6.46 8.72
N GLN A 102 16.12 -6.22 7.47
CA GLN A 102 17.51 -5.88 7.13
C GLN A 102 17.57 -4.38 6.84
N CYS A 103 17.50 -3.97 5.56
CA CYS A 103 17.52 -2.55 5.22
C CYS A 103 16.16 -1.86 5.39
N GLY A 104 15.08 -2.63 5.47
CA GLY A 104 13.73 -2.09 5.67
C GLY A 104 13.00 -1.69 4.39
N PHE A 105 13.64 -1.81 3.21
CA PHE A 105 13.02 -1.35 1.96
C PHE A 105 11.78 -2.17 1.59
N CYS A 106 11.85 -3.49 1.69
CA CYS A 106 10.74 -4.39 1.33
C CYS A 106 9.79 -4.67 2.51
N THR A 107 10.16 -4.24 3.71
CA THR A 107 9.44 -4.60 4.93
C THR A 107 7.99 -4.14 4.94
N PRO A 108 7.64 -2.89 4.57
CA PRO A 108 6.25 -2.47 4.56
C PRO A 108 5.37 -3.34 3.65
N GLY A 109 5.87 -3.69 2.47
CA GLY A 109 5.13 -4.54 1.53
C GLY A 109 4.89 -5.93 2.08
N MET A 110 5.90 -6.53 2.71
CA MET A 110 5.76 -7.86 3.32
C MET A 110 4.78 -7.85 4.47
N ILE A 111 4.80 -6.83 5.31
CA ILE A 111 3.87 -6.70 6.43
C ILE A 111 2.44 -6.59 5.92
N LEU A 112 2.19 -5.77 4.92
CA LEU A 112 0.85 -5.61 4.35
C LEU A 112 0.36 -6.87 3.66
N ALA A 113 1.24 -7.60 2.97
CA ALA A 113 0.88 -8.87 2.36
C ALA A 113 0.47 -9.88 3.45
N ALA A 114 1.21 -9.93 4.54
CA ALA A 114 0.88 -10.80 5.66
C ALA A 114 -0.45 -10.39 6.32
N LYS A 115 -0.68 -9.09 6.48
CA LYS A 115 -1.94 -8.60 7.03
C LYS A 115 -3.13 -9.00 6.18
N ALA A 116 -3.03 -8.83 4.87
CA ALA A 116 -4.12 -9.18 3.96
C ALA A 116 -4.43 -10.69 4.04
N LEU A 117 -3.40 -11.52 4.15
CA LEU A 117 -3.59 -12.96 4.31
C LEU A 117 -4.29 -13.28 5.63
N LEU A 118 -3.81 -12.70 6.74
CA LEU A 118 -4.37 -12.98 8.06
C LEU A 118 -5.80 -12.46 8.23
N ASP A 119 -6.15 -11.36 7.55
CA ASP A 119 -7.52 -10.84 7.57
C ASP A 119 -8.49 -11.81 6.89
N ARG A 120 -8.03 -12.58 5.88
CA ARG A 120 -8.84 -13.57 5.19
C ARG A 120 -8.76 -14.95 5.84
N GLU A 121 -7.59 -15.33 6.32
CA GLU A 121 -7.33 -16.62 6.94
C GLU A 121 -6.54 -16.42 8.24
N PRO A 122 -7.23 -16.28 9.39
CA PRO A 122 -6.56 -16.04 10.68
C PRO A 122 -5.59 -17.16 11.07
N HIS A 123 -5.77 -18.36 10.54
CA HIS A 123 -4.90 -19.51 10.84
C HIS A 123 -4.43 -20.16 9.54
N PRO A 124 -3.58 -19.47 8.76
CA PRO A 124 -3.13 -20.02 7.49
C PRO A 124 -2.21 -21.20 7.68
N SER A 125 -2.25 -22.16 6.78
CA SER A 125 -1.26 -23.22 6.71
C SER A 125 0.04 -22.68 6.11
N ARG A 126 1.14 -23.41 6.33
CA ARG A 126 2.41 -23.06 5.74
C ARG A 126 2.41 -23.22 4.23
#